data_78f5c7e85eb574e60d40cf6f8615e744
#
_entry.id   78f5c7e85eb574e60d40cf6f8615e744
#
_cell.length_a   1.000
_cell.length_b   1.000
_cell.length_c   1.000
_cell.angle_alpha   90.00
_cell.angle_beta   90.00
_cell.angle_gamma   90.00
#
_symmetry.space_group_name_H-M   'P 1'
#
loop_
_entity.id
_entity.type
_entity.pdbx_description
1 polymer ?
#
loop_
_entity_poly.entity_id
_entity_poly.type
_entity_poly.pdbx_seq_one_letter_code
_entity_poly.pdbx_strand_id
1 'polypeptide(L)'
;DYNSPENANWGTTGYLTASLTGQPSVIDQYRASFITSEADTTLILANEIPLVSAFQASMFNNYVRGWLIFPSTVKFGSKQTLTFKMMYPRELKAEEINGKRYYNLYLRAMAKGNDTGASNTSVLNAYYLKEVIDRANSIERAEGNKNYYLKFNFVREIDKDNNKLTWDYE
;
A
#
# COMPACT_ATOMS: atom_id res chain seq x y z
N ASP A 1 -26.82 1.83 6.78
CA ASP A 1 -27.78 1.74 5.68
C ASP A 1 -28.27 3.16 5.35
N TYR A 2 -27.96 3.64 4.14
CA TYR A 2 -28.37 5.00 3.69
C TYR A 2 -29.85 5.06 3.27
N ASN A 3 -30.50 3.94 3.13
CA ASN A 3 -31.90 3.83 2.75
C ASN A 3 -32.84 3.73 3.98
N SER A 4 -32.34 3.97 5.18
CA SER A 4 -33.18 3.98 6.39
C SER A 4 -34.22 5.10 6.34
N PRO A 5 -35.38 4.95 6.98
CA PRO A 5 -36.42 5.99 7.04
C PRO A 5 -35.91 7.31 7.63
N GLU A 6 -34.89 7.26 8.49
CA GLU A 6 -34.27 8.42 9.12
C GLU A 6 -33.57 9.33 8.10
N ASN A 7 -33.17 8.78 6.95
CA ASN A 7 -32.53 9.50 5.86
C ASN A 7 -33.49 10.07 4.82
N ALA A 8 -34.78 9.84 4.94
CA ALA A 8 -35.80 10.26 3.96
C ALA A 8 -35.79 11.79 3.71
N ASN A 9 -35.39 12.57 4.70
CA ASN A 9 -35.38 14.03 4.64
C ASN A 9 -33.95 14.63 4.59
N TRP A 10 -32.94 13.87 4.23
CA TRP A 10 -31.53 14.35 4.28
C TRP A 10 -31.32 15.60 3.42
N GLY A 11 -32.00 15.71 2.27
CA GLY A 11 -31.93 16.87 1.39
C GLY A 11 -32.47 18.15 2.03
N THR A 12 -33.30 18.06 3.05
CA THR A 12 -33.86 19.18 3.82
C THR A 12 -33.01 19.47 5.07
N THR A 13 -32.52 18.42 5.73
CA THR A 13 -31.78 18.55 7.00
C THR A 13 -30.28 18.71 6.80
N GLY A 14 -29.73 18.29 5.65
CA GLY A 14 -28.29 18.26 5.38
C GLY A 14 -27.52 17.16 6.15
N TYR A 15 -28.22 16.24 6.83
CA TYR A 15 -27.62 15.15 7.59
C TYR A 15 -28.05 13.79 7.08
N LEU A 16 -27.09 12.86 7.02
CA LEU A 16 -27.33 11.43 6.78
C LEU A 16 -27.01 10.65 8.05
N THR A 17 -27.92 9.80 8.45
CA THR A 17 -27.71 8.83 9.54
C THR A 17 -27.31 7.50 8.93
N ALA A 18 -26.20 6.95 9.39
CA ALA A 18 -25.74 5.61 8.99
C ALA A 18 -25.53 4.75 10.24
N SER A 19 -26.06 3.53 10.22
CA SER A 19 -25.84 2.55 11.28
C SER A 19 -24.85 1.50 10.80
N LEU A 20 -23.95 1.06 11.68
CA LEU A 20 -23.08 -0.05 11.43
C LEU A 20 -23.89 -1.35 11.40
N THR A 21 -23.77 -2.11 10.31
CA THR A 21 -24.47 -3.40 10.16
C THR A 21 -23.64 -4.59 10.66
N GLY A 22 -22.43 -4.34 11.16
CA GLY A 22 -21.51 -5.36 11.69
C GLY A 22 -20.42 -4.77 12.57
N GLN A 23 -19.54 -5.62 13.06
CA GLN A 23 -18.37 -5.18 13.83
C GLN A 23 -17.39 -4.44 12.93
N PRO A 24 -16.83 -3.30 13.35
CA PRO A 24 -15.77 -2.63 12.62
C PRO A 24 -14.56 -3.54 12.43
N SER A 25 -14.04 -3.62 11.22
CA SER A 25 -12.76 -4.30 10.96
C SER A 25 -11.60 -3.36 11.28
N VAL A 26 -10.61 -3.85 12.00
CA VAL A 26 -9.35 -3.14 12.21
C VAL A 26 -8.49 -3.34 10.96
N ILE A 27 -8.00 -2.23 10.41
CA ILE A 27 -7.05 -2.25 9.29
C ILE A 27 -5.65 -2.01 9.88
N ASP A 28 -4.69 -2.87 9.53
CA ASP A 28 -3.32 -2.70 9.94
C ASP A 28 -2.71 -1.43 9.32
N GLN A 29 -1.96 -0.71 10.13
CA GLN A 29 -1.39 0.59 9.79
C GLN A 29 0.13 0.53 9.79
N TYR A 30 0.74 0.98 8.69
CA TYR A 30 2.18 1.02 8.49
C TYR A 30 2.63 2.43 8.12
N ARG A 31 3.69 2.92 8.77
CA ARG A 31 4.32 4.18 8.35
C ARG A 31 5.40 3.86 7.32
N ALA A 32 5.36 4.56 6.19
CA ALA A 32 6.44 4.47 5.22
C ALA A 32 7.73 5.07 5.80
N SER A 33 8.85 4.46 5.47
CA SER A 33 10.19 4.85 5.94
C SER A 33 11.13 5.12 4.77
N PHE A 34 12.21 5.84 5.02
CA PHE A 34 13.26 6.03 4.02
C PHE A 34 14.02 4.74 3.76
N ILE A 35 14.42 4.55 2.50
CA ILE A 35 15.52 3.64 2.15
C ILE A 35 16.80 4.27 2.69
N THR A 36 17.50 3.57 3.57
CA THR A 36 18.70 4.04 4.25
C THR A 36 19.97 3.53 3.60
N SER A 37 19.90 2.40 2.93
CA SER A 37 21.00 1.76 2.23
C SER A 37 20.51 0.89 1.07
N GLU A 38 21.41 0.49 0.19
CA GLU A 38 21.13 -0.47 -0.87
C GLU A 38 20.59 -1.81 -0.33
N ALA A 39 21.02 -2.20 0.86
CA ALA A 39 20.56 -3.41 1.56
C ALA A 39 19.03 -3.44 1.75
N ASP A 40 18.38 -2.29 1.89
CA ASP A 40 16.93 -2.20 2.06
C ASP A 40 16.15 -2.73 0.84
N THR A 41 16.79 -2.79 -0.34
CA THR A 41 16.17 -3.25 -1.59
C THR A 41 16.85 -4.48 -2.21
N THR A 42 18.00 -4.89 -1.71
CA THR A 42 18.78 -6.01 -2.27
C THR A 42 18.81 -7.25 -1.37
N LEU A 43 18.80 -7.08 -0.04
CA LEU A 43 18.86 -8.21 0.86
C LEU A 43 17.47 -8.79 1.15
N ILE A 44 17.41 -10.11 1.27
CA ILE A 44 16.21 -10.84 1.71
C ILE A 44 16.02 -10.58 3.22
N LEU A 45 14.82 -10.15 3.60
CA LEU A 45 14.47 -9.94 5.01
C LEU A 45 14.12 -11.27 5.69
N ALA A 46 14.24 -11.29 7.02
CA ALA A 46 13.80 -12.44 7.80
C ALA A 46 12.29 -12.67 7.62
N ASN A 47 11.91 -13.91 7.33
CA ASN A 47 10.53 -14.33 7.05
C ASN A 47 9.87 -13.62 5.86
N GLU A 48 10.63 -13.06 4.95
CA GLU A 48 10.09 -12.40 3.76
C GLU A 48 9.38 -13.39 2.85
N ILE A 49 8.24 -12.95 2.34
CA ILE A 49 7.44 -13.68 1.36
C ILE A 49 7.20 -12.80 0.12
N PRO A 50 7.09 -13.40 -1.07
CA PRO A 50 6.75 -12.66 -2.27
C PRO A 50 5.30 -12.19 -2.24
N LEU A 51 5.04 -11.06 -2.90
CA LEU A 51 3.68 -10.60 -3.19
C LEU A 51 3.24 -11.13 -4.55
N VAL A 52 1.94 -11.40 -4.66
CA VAL A 52 1.28 -11.67 -5.94
C VAL A 52 0.93 -10.35 -6.64
N SER A 53 0.50 -9.36 -5.87
CA SER A 53 0.19 -7.99 -6.31
C SER A 53 0.41 -7.03 -5.15
N ALA A 54 1.00 -5.88 -5.42
CA ALA A 54 1.23 -4.85 -4.41
C ALA A 54 0.01 -3.95 -4.22
N PHE A 55 -0.63 -3.57 -5.33
CA PHE A 55 -1.71 -2.60 -5.34
C PHE A 55 -2.83 -3.06 -6.25
N GLN A 56 -3.94 -3.47 -5.66
CA GLN A 56 -5.13 -3.78 -6.44
C GLN A 56 -6.02 -2.55 -6.55
N ALA A 57 -6.24 -2.10 -7.78
CA ALA A 57 -7.22 -1.07 -8.06
C ALA A 57 -8.61 -1.58 -7.66
N SER A 58 -9.21 -0.96 -6.66
CA SER A 58 -10.53 -1.33 -6.14
C SER A 58 -11.27 -0.11 -5.61
N MET A 59 -12.55 -0.28 -5.31
CA MET A 59 -13.36 0.77 -4.67
C MET A 59 -12.87 1.15 -3.25
N PHE A 60 -11.95 0.37 -2.68
CA PHE A 60 -11.38 0.62 -1.34
C PHE A 60 -10.07 1.39 -1.36
N ASN A 61 -9.59 1.82 -2.53
CA ASN A 61 -8.37 2.63 -2.62
C ASN A 61 -8.70 4.07 -2.23
N ASN A 62 -8.46 4.40 -0.97
CA ASN A 62 -8.76 5.70 -0.42
C ASN A 62 -7.53 6.37 0.17
N TYR A 63 -7.38 7.66 -0.11
CA TYR A 63 -6.41 8.52 0.57
C TYR A 63 -7.12 9.43 1.56
N VAL A 64 -6.88 9.20 2.85
CA VAL A 64 -7.54 9.93 3.93
C VAL A 64 -6.51 10.41 4.94
N ARG A 65 -6.38 11.73 5.11
CA ARG A 65 -5.50 12.34 6.12
C ARG A 65 -4.05 11.84 6.11
N GLY A 66 -3.51 11.57 4.93
CA GLY A 66 -2.14 11.07 4.77
C GLY A 66 -2.01 9.56 4.71
N TRP A 67 -3.09 8.83 4.96
CA TRP A 67 -3.15 7.38 4.85
C TRP A 67 -3.67 6.97 3.48
N LEU A 68 -2.90 6.18 2.76
CA LEU A 68 -3.36 5.49 1.56
C LEU A 68 -3.78 4.07 1.95
N ILE A 69 -5.04 3.73 1.69
CA ILE A 69 -5.64 2.46 2.06
C ILE A 69 -5.87 1.67 0.78
N PHE A 70 -5.29 0.47 0.68
CA PHE A 70 -5.45 -0.40 -0.48
C PHE A 70 -5.19 -1.86 -0.15
N PRO A 71 -5.78 -2.80 -0.92
CA PRO A 71 -5.50 -4.22 -0.78
C PRO A 71 -4.23 -4.61 -1.54
N SER A 72 -3.46 -5.50 -0.94
CA SER A 72 -2.35 -6.23 -1.57
C SER A 72 -2.64 -7.73 -1.51
N THR A 73 -2.14 -8.50 -2.48
CA THR A 73 -2.32 -9.95 -2.48
C THR A 73 -1.01 -10.65 -2.14
N VAL A 74 -1.07 -11.50 -1.15
CA VAL A 74 0.03 -12.36 -0.70
C VAL A 74 -0.44 -13.80 -0.55
N LYS A 75 0.49 -14.76 -0.66
CA LYS A 75 0.22 -16.16 -0.33
C LYS A 75 0.73 -16.44 1.07
N PHE A 76 -0.19 -16.73 2.02
CA PHE A 76 0.19 -17.04 3.39
C PHE A 76 -0.80 -18.02 4.05
N GLY A 77 -0.36 -18.67 5.13
CA GLY A 77 -1.17 -19.61 5.89
C GLY A 77 -1.94 -18.94 7.03
N SER A 78 -3.08 -19.51 7.40
CA SER A 78 -3.98 -18.97 8.43
C SER A 78 -3.35 -18.86 9.84
N LYS A 79 -2.24 -19.55 10.08
CA LYS A 79 -1.48 -19.52 11.36
C LYS A 79 -0.25 -18.60 11.29
N GLN A 80 -0.08 -17.85 10.22
CA GLN A 80 0.99 -16.89 10.09
C GLN A 80 0.52 -15.49 10.48
N THR A 81 1.43 -14.72 11.05
CA THR A 81 1.25 -13.27 11.26
C THR A 81 1.94 -12.53 10.13
N LEU A 82 1.18 -11.72 9.43
CA LEU A 82 1.69 -10.86 8.37
C LEU A 82 2.16 -9.52 8.93
N THR A 83 3.24 -9.01 8.34
CA THR A 83 3.67 -7.62 8.50
C THR A 83 4.13 -7.08 7.16
N PHE A 84 3.96 -5.78 6.96
CA PHE A 84 4.36 -5.11 5.74
C PHE A 84 5.34 -3.98 6.04
N LYS A 85 6.24 -3.71 5.10
CA LYS A 85 7.16 -2.58 5.14
C LYS A 85 7.02 -1.78 3.86
N MET A 86 6.61 -0.52 3.98
CA MET A 86 6.58 0.44 2.87
C MET A 86 7.80 1.35 2.98
N MET A 87 8.53 1.52 1.89
CA MET A 87 9.73 2.35 1.85
C MET A 87 9.72 3.26 0.63
N TYR A 88 10.50 4.34 0.68
CA TYR A 88 10.72 5.26 -0.42
C TYR A 88 12.13 5.85 -0.39
N PRO A 89 12.69 6.27 -1.56
CA PRO A 89 14.01 6.89 -1.60
C PRO A 89 14.08 8.16 -0.76
N ARG A 90 15.17 8.34 0.01
CA ARG A 90 15.39 9.58 0.78
C ARG A 90 15.40 10.80 -0.13
N GLU A 91 16.08 10.70 -1.27
CA GLU A 91 16.04 11.70 -2.32
C GLU A 91 14.91 11.35 -3.30
N LEU A 92 13.81 12.10 -3.18
CA LEU A 92 12.63 11.86 -3.97
C LEU A 92 12.83 12.49 -5.36
N LYS A 93 12.94 11.64 -6.38
CA LYS A 93 13.05 12.03 -7.79
C LYS A 93 11.99 11.31 -8.60
N ALA A 94 11.36 12.03 -9.53
CA ALA A 94 10.46 11.39 -10.47
C ALA A 94 11.27 10.57 -11.50
N GLU A 95 10.81 9.35 -11.75
CA GLU A 95 11.21 8.53 -12.88
C GLU A 95 10.27 8.83 -14.05
N GLU A 96 10.80 9.15 -15.22
CA GLU A 96 9.98 9.40 -16.39
C GLU A 96 9.85 8.16 -17.24
N ILE A 97 8.63 7.68 -17.43
CA ILE A 97 8.30 6.52 -18.27
C ILE A 97 7.19 6.93 -19.24
N ASN A 98 7.47 6.90 -20.54
CA ASN A 98 6.51 7.24 -21.59
C ASN A 98 5.83 8.62 -21.38
N GLY A 99 6.59 9.64 -20.98
CA GLY A 99 6.10 11.00 -20.73
C GLY A 99 5.25 11.15 -19.46
N LYS A 100 5.22 10.14 -18.59
CA LYS A 100 4.57 10.17 -17.29
C LYS A 100 5.63 10.13 -16.18
N ARG A 101 5.37 10.86 -15.10
CA ARG A 101 6.29 11.00 -13.97
C ARG A 101 5.84 10.11 -12.82
N TYR A 102 6.74 9.25 -12.33
CA TYR A 102 6.48 8.26 -11.31
C TYR A 102 7.38 8.45 -10.11
N TYR A 103 6.82 8.34 -8.90
CA TYR A 103 7.55 8.28 -7.65
C TYR A 103 7.54 6.86 -7.11
N ASN A 104 8.72 6.29 -6.95
CA ASN A 104 8.91 4.91 -6.54
C ASN A 104 8.63 4.70 -5.05
N LEU A 105 7.76 3.75 -4.76
CA LEU A 105 7.51 3.17 -3.45
C LEU A 105 7.89 1.70 -3.49
N TYR A 106 8.36 1.14 -2.37
CA TYR A 106 8.81 -0.23 -2.27
C TYR A 106 8.04 -0.95 -1.17
N LEU A 107 7.26 -1.95 -1.53
CA LEU A 107 6.46 -2.74 -0.61
C LEU A 107 7.08 -4.12 -0.42
N ARG A 108 7.28 -4.51 0.82
CA ARG A 108 7.79 -5.82 1.23
C ARG A 108 6.82 -6.45 2.23
N ALA A 109 6.68 -7.79 2.19
CA ALA A 109 5.81 -8.54 3.08
C ALA A 109 6.63 -9.61 3.83
N MET A 110 6.34 -9.80 5.10
CA MET A 110 6.93 -10.83 5.95
C MET A 110 5.81 -11.64 6.60
N ALA A 111 5.98 -12.96 6.64
CA ALA A 111 5.03 -13.87 7.27
C ALA A 111 5.75 -14.78 8.29
N LYS A 112 5.43 -14.60 9.58
CA LYS A 112 6.01 -15.39 10.66
C LYS A 112 5.01 -16.46 11.13
N GLY A 113 5.47 -17.69 11.26
CA GLY A 113 4.66 -18.81 11.73
C GLY A 113 4.58 -19.94 10.71
N ASN A 114 3.67 -20.87 10.94
CA ASN A 114 3.50 -22.05 10.09
C ASN A 114 2.63 -21.70 8.87
N ASP A 115 3.10 -22.01 7.67
CA ASP A 115 2.45 -21.74 6.39
C ASP A 115 1.42 -22.79 5.95
N THR A 116 1.03 -23.71 6.84
CA THR A 116 0.06 -24.76 6.54
C THR A 116 -1.24 -24.16 5.97
N GLY A 117 -1.65 -24.65 4.81
CA GLY A 117 -2.86 -24.18 4.14
C GLY A 117 -2.70 -22.80 3.48
N ALA A 118 -1.49 -22.41 3.11
CA ALA A 118 -1.22 -21.14 2.46
C ALA A 118 -2.00 -20.97 1.15
N SER A 119 -2.72 -19.88 1.03
CA SER A 119 -3.51 -19.48 -0.14
C SER A 119 -3.32 -18.01 -0.47
N ASN A 120 -3.61 -17.64 -1.71
CA ASN A 120 -3.61 -16.23 -2.12
C ASN A 120 -4.74 -15.51 -1.39
N THR A 121 -4.38 -14.50 -0.65
CA THR A 121 -5.33 -13.72 0.16
C THR A 121 -5.08 -12.23 -0.07
N SER A 122 -6.16 -11.50 -0.30
CA SER A 122 -6.14 -10.04 -0.37
C SER A 122 -6.22 -9.47 1.03
N VAL A 123 -5.26 -8.62 1.39
CA VAL A 123 -5.13 -8.01 2.71
C VAL A 123 -5.20 -6.50 2.56
N LEU A 124 -6.18 -5.89 3.22
CA LEU A 124 -6.37 -4.44 3.22
C LEU A 124 -5.51 -3.82 4.30
N ASN A 125 -4.63 -2.90 3.90
CA ASN A 125 -3.74 -2.17 4.80
C ASN A 125 -3.81 -0.67 4.56
N ALA A 126 -3.42 0.09 5.57
CA ALA A 126 -3.25 1.54 5.49
C ALA A 126 -1.77 1.91 5.61
N TYR A 127 -1.28 2.72 4.67
CA TYR A 127 0.11 3.20 4.65
C TYR A 127 0.15 4.72 4.80
N TYR A 128 0.90 5.21 5.79
CA TYR A 128 1.07 6.65 5.97
C TYR A 128 2.10 7.20 4.99
N LEU A 129 1.62 7.91 3.96
CA LEU A 129 2.42 8.43 2.84
C LEU A 129 2.41 9.95 2.76
N LYS A 130 1.88 10.65 3.77
CA LYS A 130 1.74 12.12 3.72
C LYS A 130 3.02 12.82 3.32
N GLU A 131 4.15 12.45 3.92
CA GLU A 131 5.43 13.08 3.64
C GLU A 131 5.86 12.90 2.18
N VAL A 132 5.71 11.68 1.63
CA VAL A 132 6.03 11.40 0.23
C VAL A 132 5.18 12.24 -0.71
N ILE A 133 3.88 12.26 -0.46
CA ILE A 133 2.91 12.95 -1.30
C ILE A 133 3.12 14.47 -1.24
N ASP A 134 3.34 15.03 -0.05
CA ASP A 134 3.61 16.47 0.11
C ASP A 134 4.89 16.88 -0.61
N ARG A 135 5.96 16.08 -0.50
CA ARG A 135 7.23 16.34 -1.18
C ARG A 135 7.09 16.21 -2.70
N ALA A 136 6.44 15.15 -3.19
CA ALA A 136 6.16 14.98 -4.62
C ALA A 136 5.36 16.16 -5.17
N ASN A 137 4.29 16.56 -4.48
CA ASN A 137 3.50 17.74 -4.85
C ASN A 137 4.35 19.02 -4.92
N SER A 138 5.28 19.21 -3.98
CA SER A 138 6.16 20.38 -3.96
C SER A 138 7.13 20.40 -5.15
N ILE A 139 7.71 19.25 -5.49
CA ILE A 139 8.60 19.09 -6.65
C ILE A 139 7.83 19.36 -7.95
N GLU A 140 6.69 18.71 -8.14
CA GLU A 140 5.93 18.82 -9.37
C GLU A 140 5.39 20.24 -9.60
N ARG A 141 4.96 20.91 -8.53
CA ARG A 141 4.54 22.32 -8.61
C ARG A 141 5.69 23.24 -9.01
N ALA A 142 6.88 23.01 -8.46
CA ALA A 142 8.07 23.81 -8.79
C ALA A 142 8.47 23.65 -10.28
N GLU A 143 8.24 22.46 -10.85
CA GLU A 143 8.52 22.14 -12.24
C GLU A 143 7.34 22.45 -13.20
N GLY A 144 6.21 22.95 -12.67
CA GLY A 144 5.03 23.31 -13.47
C GLY A 144 4.18 22.11 -13.91
N ASN A 145 4.41 20.94 -13.33
CA ASN A 145 3.66 19.73 -13.64
C ASN A 145 2.35 19.67 -12.83
N LYS A 146 1.30 19.09 -13.44
CA LYS A 146 -0.02 18.98 -12.81
C LYS A 146 -0.30 17.59 -12.25
N ASN A 147 0.32 16.58 -12.82
CA ASN A 147 0.02 15.18 -12.51
C ASN A 147 1.31 14.38 -12.33
N TYR A 148 1.28 13.44 -11.43
CA TYR A 148 2.28 12.39 -11.25
C TYR A 148 1.61 11.11 -10.79
N TYR A 149 2.36 10.02 -10.78
CA TYR A 149 1.90 8.70 -10.38
C TYR A 149 2.77 8.14 -9.26
N LEU A 150 2.20 7.29 -8.43
CA LEU A 150 2.94 6.45 -7.50
C LEU A 150 3.18 5.10 -8.15
N LYS A 151 4.42 4.61 -8.12
CA LYS A 151 4.83 3.31 -8.64
C LYS A 151 5.16 2.41 -7.47
N PHE A 152 4.36 1.36 -7.29
CA PHE A 152 4.53 0.39 -6.21
C PHE A 152 5.42 -0.76 -6.68
N ASN A 153 6.69 -0.70 -6.32
CA ASN A 153 7.63 -1.80 -6.53
C ASN A 153 7.42 -2.83 -5.41
N PHE A 154 7.40 -4.11 -5.74
CA PHE A 154 7.20 -5.20 -4.78
C PHE A 154 8.06 -6.41 -5.13
N VAL A 155 8.40 -7.21 -4.11
CA VAL A 155 9.15 -8.44 -4.30
C VAL A 155 8.22 -9.50 -4.88
N ARG A 156 8.45 -9.86 -6.15
CA ARG A 156 7.68 -10.86 -6.89
C ARG A 156 8.17 -12.28 -6.64
N GLU A 157 9.50 -12.44 -6.53
CA GLU A 157 10.13 -13.74 -6.32
C GLU A 157 11.32 -13.60 -5.37
N ILE A 158 11.58 -14.66 -4.61
CA ILE A 158 12.67 -14.75 -3.64
C ILE A 158 13.44 -16.03 -3.93
N ASP A 159 14.66 -15.88 -4.42
CA ASP A 159 15.62 -16.97 -4.59
C ASP A 159 16.58 -16.99 -3.40
N LYS A 160 16.29 -17.86 -2.43
CA LYS A 160 17.09 -17.97 -1.21
C LYS A 160 18.45 -18.58 -1.43
N ASP A 161 18.59 -19.46 -2.43
CA ASP A 161 19.84 -20.17 -2.72
C ASP A 161 20.89 -19.22 -3.30
N ASN A 162 20.46 -18.27 -4.13
CA ASN A 162 21.31 -17.25 -4.73
C ASN A 162 21.23 -15.89 -4.03
N ASN A 163 20.50 -15.80 -2.92
CA ASN A 163 20.25 -14.55 -2.16
C ASN A 163 19.77 -13.41 -3.08
N LYS A 164 18.79 -13.68 -3.94
CA LYS A 164 18.32 -12.77 -4.98
C LYS A 164 16.83 -12.44 -4.82
N LEU A 165 16.51 -11.17 -4.98
CA LEU A 165 15.14 -10.67 -5.09
C LEU A 165 14.83 -10.31 -6.54
N THR A 166 13.64 -10.72 -7.03
CA THR A 166 13.08 -10.22 -8.29
C THR A 166 11.95 -9.26 -7.96
N TRP A 167 12.07 -8.03 -8.44
CA TRP A 167 11.10 -6.97 -8.25
C TRP A 167 10.17 -6.87 -9.46
N ASP A 168 8.91 -6.56 -9.19
CA ASP A 168 7.89 -6.18 -10.16
C ASP A 168 7.25 -4.86 -9.71
N TYR A 169 6.35 -4.27 -10.48
CA TYR A 169 5.69 -3.01 -10.12
C TYR A 169 4.28 -2.88 -10.67
N GLU A 170 3.49 -2.06 -10.02
CA GLU A 170 2.12 -1.64 -10.38
C GLU A 170 1.94 -0.13 -10.21
#